data_cd759dde9ea86caa24d245b7349f1684
#
_entry.id   cd759dde9ea86caa24d245b7349f1684
#
_cell.length_a   1.000
_cell.length_b   1.000
_cell.length_c   1.000
_cell.angle_alpha   90.00
_cell.angle_beta   90.00
_cell.angle_gamma   90.00
#
_symmetry.space_group_name_H-M   'P 1'
#
loop_
_entity.id
_entity.type
_entity.pdbx_description
1 polymer ?
#
loop_
_entity_poly.entity_id
_entity_poly.type
_entity_poly.pdbx_seq_one_letter_code
_entity_poly.pdbx_strand_id
1 'polypeptide(L)'
;MVLTWPIVAAVLFGALLHASWNAMVKSSADKALDTALIHLTGSLVALPLLLLVGLPAAGSWPFILASVVIHIGYYIALTGAYRHGDLGLTYPLMRGTAPLLVALSAAFTVGESLSALSWVGVLGVSCGVLALGLSRHAMDSPRAVAFALANAVVIAVYTVVDALGARASGNPLQYVIALFALDGWPFALMVLHRRGWAVASHYARARAPLALVGAIASLGSYGIALWAMTRAPVATVAALRESSVLFAALIGSVLLKEEFTLRRAVGTAVILAGVMALRLG
;
A
#
# COMPACT_ATOMS: atom_id res chain seq x y z
N MET A 1 0.60 21.70 -8.24
CA MET A 1 -0.40 20.60 -8.38
C MET A 1 -1.43 20.76 -7.28
N VAL A 2 -2.72 20.58 -7.55
CA VAL A 2 -3.80 20.84 -6.57
C VAL A 2 -4.63 19.57 -6.35
N LEU A 3 -4.90 19.25 -5.09
CA LEU A 3 -5.77 18.13 -4.70
C LEU A 3 -7.24 18.52 -4.91
N THR A 4 -7.84 18.09 -6.02
CA THR A 4 -9.26 18.37 -6.35
C THR A 4 -10.19 17.28 -5.78
N TRP A 5 -11.49 17.59 -5.61
CA TRP A 5 -12.48 16.62 -5.12
C TRP A 5 -12.55 15.32 -5.93
N PRO A 6 -12.48 15.32 -7.28
CA PRO A 6 -12.41 14.08 -8.05
C PRO A 6 -11.18 13.23 -7.73
N ILE A 7 -10.01 13.86 -7.50
CA ILE A 7 -8.79 13.15 -7.08
C ILE A 7 -8.97 12.55 -5.68
N VAL A 8 -9.53 13.33 -4.73
CA VAL A 8 -9.83 12.82 -3.38
C VAL A 8 -10.75 11.62 -3.44
N ALA A 9 -11.87 11.72 -4.17
CA ALA A 9 -12.84 10.62 -4.31
C ALA A 9 -12.20 9.37 -4.94
N ALA A 10 -11.39 9.54 -5.99
CA ALA A 10 -10.67 8.44 -6.61
C ALA A 10 -9.69 7.77 -5.64
N VAL A 11 -8.89 8.56 -4.89
CA VAL A 11 -7.93 7.99 -3.92
C VAL A 11 -8.64 7.30 -2.77
N LEU A 12 -9.77 7.84 -2.27
CA LEU A 12 -10.59 7.16 -1.26
C LEU A 12 -11.17 5.84 -1.77
N PHE A 13 -11.63 5.81 -3.03
CA PHE A 13 -12.05 4.56 -3.67
C PHE A 13 -10.87 3.58 -3.80
N GLY A 14 -9.71 4.05 -4.23
CA GLY A 14 -8.47 3.25 -4.22
C GLY A 14 -8.11 2.73 -2.83
N ALA A 15 -8.31 3.53 -1.78
CA ALA A 15 -8.10 3.13 -0.39
C ALA A 15 -9.10 2.05 0.06
N LEU A 16 -10.36 2.11 -0.39
CA LEU A 16 -11.34 1.05 -0.16
C LEU A 16 -10.94 -0.26 -0.85
N LEU A 17 -10.50 -0.21 -2.12
CA LEU A 17 -9.97 -1.37 -2.84
C LEU A 17 -8.77 -1.96 -2.11
N HIS A 18 -7.86 -1.09 -1.61
CA HIS A 18 -6.70 -1.51 -0.82
C HIS A 18 -7.11 -2.24 0.47
N ALA A 19 -8.07 -1.69 1.21
CA ALA A 19 -8.60 -2.32 2.42
C ALA A 19 -9.26 -3.67 2.11
N SER A 20 -9.99 -3.77 0.98
CA SER A 20 -10.72 -4.97 0.58
C SER A 20 -9.78 -6.14 0.32
N TRP A 21 -8.76 -5.99 -0.53
CA TRP A 21 -7.84 -7.10 -0.80
C TRP A 21 -6.99 -7.46 0.43
N ASN A 22 -6.61 -6.47 1.26
CA ASN A 22 -5.93 -6.76 2.53
C ASN A 22 -6.82 -7.54 3.51
N ALA A 23 -8.12 -7.24 3.57
CA ALA A 23 -9.06 -8.01 4.38
C ALA A 23 -9.17 -9.46 3.91
N MET A 24 -9.13 -9.71 2.59
CA MET A 24 -9.11 -11.07 2.04
C MET A 24 -7.86 -11.84 2.50
N VAL A 25 -6.68 -11.20 2.46
CA VAL A 25 -5.43 -11.81 2.96
C VAL A 25 -5.51 -12.00 4.48
N LYS A 26 -6.02 -11.02 5.23
CA LYS A 26 -6.14 -11.11 6.70
C LYS A 26 -7.02 -12.29 7.13
N SER A 27 -8.10 -12.57 6.41
CA SER A 27 -9.05 -13.66 6.69
C SER A 27 -8.55 -15.04 6.24
N SER A 28 -7.40 -15.13 5.57
CA SER A 28 -6.91 -16.39 5.03
C SER A 28 -6.14 -17.21 6.07
N ALA A 29 -6.16 -18.53 5.88
CA ALA A 29 -5.39 -19.47 6.70
C ALA A 29 -3.88 -19.35 6.45
N ASP A 30 -3.46 -19.12 5.20
CA ASP A 30 -2.05 -18.91 4.82
C ASP A 30 -1.89 -17.58 4.07
N LYS A 31 -1.50 -16.55 4.85
CA LYS A 31 -1.32 -15.19 4.33
C LYS A 31 -0.26 -15.09 3.24
N ALA A 32 0.81 -15.90 3.34
CA ALA A 32 1.90 -15.87 2.38
C ALA A 32 1.45 -16.43 1.03
N LEU A 33 0.70 -17.56 1.04
CA LEU A 33 0.15 -18.16 -0.18
C LEU A 33 -0.91 -17.23 -0.82
N ASP A 34 -1.83 -16.64 -0.05
CA ASP A 34 -2.82 -15.71 -0.60
C ASP A 34 -2.16 -14.46 -1.19
N THR A 35 -1.19 -13.86 -0.49
CA THR A 35 -0.46 -12.70 -1.00
C THR A 35 0.28 -13.05 -2.31
N ALA A 36 1.01 -14.17 -2.32
CA ALA A 36 1.72 -14.62 -3.51
C ALA A 36 0.77 -14.90 -4.68
N LEU A 37 -0.37 -15.51 -4.41
CA LEU A 37 -1.37 -15.83 -5.43
C LEU A 37 -2.04 -14.58 -6.00
N ILE A 38 -2.39 -13.60 -5.16
CA ILE A 38 -2.96 -12.30 -5.57
C ILE A 38 -1.98 -11.55 -6.46
N HIS A 39 -0.71 -11.43 -6.04
CA HIS A 39 0.30 -10.70 -6.81
C HIS A 39 0.65 -11.42 -8.12
N LEU A 40 0.81 -12.74 -8.11
CA LEU A 40 1.04 -13.52 -9.32
C LEU A 40 -0.14 -13.41 -10.30
N THR A 41 -1.37 -13.50 -9.80
CA THR A 41 -2.58 -13.30 -10.62
C THR A 41 -2.62 -11.89 -11.19
N GLY A 42 -2.21 -10.88 -10.40
CA GLY A 42 -2.05 -9.49 -10.87
C GLY A 42 -1.06 -9.39 -12.03
N SER A 43 0.10 -10.07 -11.94
CA SER A 43 1.07 -10.13 -13.04
C SER A 43 0.51 -10.82 -14.28
N LEU A 44 -0.19 -11.95 -14.11
CA LEU A 44 -0.82 -12.67 -15.22
C LEU A 44 -1.93 -11.86 -15.91
N VAL A 45 -2.69 -11.06 -15.16
CA VAL A 45 -3.69 -10.12 -15.71
C VAL A 45 -3.02 -8.93 -16.39
N ALA A 46 -1.93 -8.42 -15.81
CA ALA A 46 -1.23 -7.26 -16.35
C ALA A 46 -0.50 -7.56 -17.67
N LEU A 47 0.01 -8.77 -17.88
CA LEU A 47 0.72 -9.15 -19.11
C LEU A 47 -0.12 -8.93 -20.39
N PRO A 48 -1.35 -9.49 -20.54
CA PRO A 48 -2.16 -9.22 -21.71
C PRO A 48 -2.61 -7.75 -21.80
N LEU A 49 -2.87 -7.10 -20.66
CA LEU A 49 -3.21 -5.68 -20.64
C LEU A 49 -2.06 -4.81 -21.15
N LEU A 50 -0.81 -5.19 -20.91
CA LEU A 50 0.36 -4.49 -21.42
C LEU A 50 0.41 -4.48 -22.95
N LEU A 51 -0.04 -5.58 -23.59
CA LEU A 51 -0.16 -5.65 -25.04
C LEU A 51 -1.23 -4.70 -25.60
N LEU A 52 -2.29 -4.46 -24.82
CA LEU A 52 -3.40 -3.57 -25.23
C LEU A 52 -3.08 -2.09 -25.00
N VAL A 53 -2.45 -1.75 -23.87
CA VAL A 53 -2.16 -0.34 -23.52
C VAL A 53 -0.82 0.14 -24.05
N GLY A 54 0.06 -0.78 -24.47
CA GLY A 54 1.40 -0.48 -24.93
C GLY A 54 2.41 -0.30 -23.79
N LEU A 55 3.68 -0.24 -24.16
CA LEU A 55 4.80 -0.09 -23.22
C LEU A 55 4.90 1.37 -22.75
N PRO A 56 5.30 1.60 -21.47
CA PRO A 56 5.59 2.94 -21.00
C PRO A 56 6.86 3.51 -21.66
N ALA A 57 7.02 4.83 -21.63
CA ALA A 57 8.19 5.49 -22.19
C ALA A 57 9.50 4.93 -21.62
N ALA A 58 10.54 4.85 -22.44
CA ALA A 58 11.82 4.24 -22.11
C ALA A 58 12.43 4.79 -20.80
N GLY A 59 12.27 6.10 -20.54
CA GLY A 59 12.76 6.75 -19.33
C GLY A 59 12.12 6.27 -18.02
N SER A 60 11.01 5.52 -18.07
CA SER A 60 10.37 4.98 -16.86
C SER A 60 10.88 3.60 -16.44
N TRP A 61 11.55 2.86 -17.34
CA TRP A 61 12.04 1.51 -17.05
C TRP A 61 13.02 1.41 -15.87
N PRO A 62 13.97 2.35 -15.69
CA PRO A 62 14.82 2.33 -14.48
C PRO A 62 14.03 2.37 -13.18
N PHE A 63 12.93 3.13 -13.14
CA PHE A 63 12.05 3.21 -11.97
C PHE A 63 11.26 1.92 -11.75
N ILE A 64 10.75 1.29 -12.83
CA ILE A 64 10.05 0.00 -12.74
C ILE A 64 10.99 -1.06 -12.18
N LEU A 65 12.21 -1.19 -12.73
CA LEU A 65 13.18 -2.18 -12.28
C LEU A 65 13.63 -1.92 -10.84
N ALA A 66 13.88 -0.66 -10.48
CA ALA A 66 14.19 -0.28 -9.10
C ALA A 66 13.06 -0.64 -8.16
N SER A 67 11.80 -0.34 -8.53
CA SER A 67 10.63 -0.66 -7.73
C SER A 67 10.48 -2.16 -7.49
N VAL A 68 10.64 -3.01 -8.51
CA VAL A 68 10.60 -4.48 -8.37
C VAL A 68 11.67 -4.96 -7.37
N VAL A 69 12.88 -4.42 -7.43
CA VAL A 69 13.95 -4.77 -6.47
C VAL A 69 13.61 -4.29 -5.06
N ILE A 70 13.08 -3.07 -4.91
CA ILE A 70 12.70 -2.50 -3.62
C ILE A 70 11.56 -3.31 -2.99
N HIS A 71 10.61 -3.81 -3.78
CA HIS A 71 9.52 -4.66 -3.30
C HIS A 71 10.01 -6.00 -2.74
N ILE A 72 11.15 -6.54 -3.18
CA ILE A 72 11.77 -7.69 -2.51
C ILE A 72 12.14 -7.31 -1.06
N GLY A 73 12.75 -6.14 -0.86
CA GLY A 73 13.04 -5.59 0.47
C GLY A 73 11.76 -5.39 1.32
N TYR A 74 10.68 -4.91 0.69
CA TYR A 74 9.36 -4.79 1.32
C TYR A 74 8.89 -6.14 1.89
N TYR A 75 8.91 -7.20 1.10
CA TYR A 75 8.45 -8.52 1.54
C TYR A 75 9.33 -9.11 2.65
N ILE A 76 10.64 -8.88 2.61
CA ILE A 76 11.57 -9.31 3.67
C ILE A 76 11.25 -8.57 4.96
N ALA A 77 11.13 -7.26 4.93
CA ALA A 77 10.85 -6.43 6.11
C ALA A 77 9.46 -6.72 6.68
N LEU A 78 8.44 -6.86 5.83
CA LEU A 78 7.07 -7.21 6.20
C LEU A 78 7.02 -8.56 6.91
N THR A 79 7.65 -9.58 6.32
CA THR A 79 7.70 -10.93 6.90
C THR A 79 8.45 -10.92 8.23
N GLY A 80 9.54 -10.16 8.32
CA GLY A 80 10.30 -9.98 9.57
C GLY A 80 9.46 -9.32 10.66
N ALA A 81 8.73 -8.26 10.33
CA ALA A 81 7.84 -7.57 11.26
C ALA A 81 6.76 -8.53 11.83
N TYR A 82 6.09 -9.28 10.95
CA TYR A 82 5.03 -10.21 11.36
C TYR A 82 5.52 -11.47 12.07
N ARG A 83 6.79 -11.85 11.86
CA ARG A 83 7.39 -12.97 12.57
C ARG A 83 7.74 -12.64 14.03
N HIS A 84 8.07 -11.38 14.32
CA HIS A 84 8.58 -10.94 15.61
C HIS A 84 7.58 -10.12 16.42
N GLY A 85 6.43 -9.71 15.84
CA GLY A 85 5.42 -8.92 16.54
C GLY A 85 4.03 -9.10 15.95
N ASP A 86 3.05 -8.66 16.72
CA ASP A 86 1.64 -8.72 16.34
C ASP A 86 1.30 -7.77 15.20
N LEU A 87 0.36 -8.19 14.36
CA LEU A 87 -0.16 -7.39 13.25
C LEU A 87 -0.77 -6.07 13.73
N GLY A 88 -1.41 -6.10 14.92
CA GLY A 88 -2.04 -4.92 15.51
C GLY A 88 -1.05 -3.81 15.89
N LEU A 89 0.23 -4.13 16.06
CA LEU A 89 1.31 -3.17 16.27
C LEU A 89 2.03 -2.83 14.96
N THR A 90 2.54 -3.88 14.30
CA THR A 90 3.49 -3.71 13.20
C THR A 90 2.85 -3.02 12.00
N TYR A 91 1.59 -3.36 11.68
CA TYR A 91 0.88 -2.76 10.55
C TYR A 91 0.62 -1.26 10.73
N PRO A 92 0.04 -0.76 11.85
CA PRO A 92 -0.10 0.68 12.07
C PRO A 92 1.23 1.42 12.17
N LEU A 93 2.27 0.79 12.71
CA LEU A 93 3.59 1.42 12.78
C LEU A 93 4.18 1.63 11.38
N MET A 94 4.11 0.64 10.50
CA MET A 94 4.53 0.77 9.10
C MET A 94 3.71 1.83 8.36
N ARG A 95 2.38 1.73 8.47
CA ARG A 95 1.45 2.57 7.69
C ARG A 95 1.35 4.00 8.21
N GLY A 96 1.47 4.23 9.52
CA GLY A 96 1.44 5.56 10.10
C GLY A 96 2.77 6.32 9.92
N THR A 97 3.90 5.61 9.86
CA THR A 97 5.22 6.24 9.66
C THR A 97 5.51 6.53 8.18
N ALA A 98 5.05 5.67 7.26
CA ALA A 98 5.37 5.80 5.84
C ALA A 98 4.98 7.16 5.23
N PRO A 99 3.79 7.77 5.44
CA PRO A 99 3.46 9.06 4.86
C PRO A 99 4.35 10.20 5.30
N LEU A 100 4.83 10.17 6.55
CA LEU A 100 5.79 11.16 7.06
C LEU A 100 7.12 11.06 6.31
N LEU A 101 7.61 9.84 6.10
CA LEU A 101 8.83 9.59 5.35
C LEU A 101 8.67 9.95 3.86
N VAL A 102 7.49 9.67 3.27
CA VAL A 102 7.17 10.12 1.90
C VAL A 102 7.18 11.64 1.82
N ALA A 103 6.55 12.35 2.77
CA ALA A 103 6.51 13.81 2.76
C ALA A 103 7.91 14.43 2.86
N LEU A 104 8.75 13.89 3.75
CA LEU A 104 10.13 14.32 3.87
C LEU A 104 10.93 14.01 2.60
N SER A 105 10.88 12.78 2.09
CA SER A 105 11.65 12.39 0.91
C SER A 105 11.19 13.11 -0.36
N ALA A 106 9.88 13.33 -0.56
CA ALA A 106 9.35 14.05 -1.71
C ALA A 106 9.79 15.53 -1.74
N ALA A 107 9.94 16.16 -0.57
CA ALA A 107 10.48 17.52 -0.48
C ALA A 107 11.89 17.63 -1.08
N PHE A 108 12.75 16.62 -0.83
CA PHE A 108 14.14 16.64 -1.31
C PHE A 108 14.29 16.06 -2.72
N THR A 109 13.52 15.02 -3.08
CA THR A 109 13.72 14.27 -4.35
C THR A 109 12.86 14.79 -5.49
N VAL A 110 11.66 15.28 -5.16
CA VAL A 110 10.65 15.74 -6.14
C VAL A 110 10.55 17.28 -6.14
N GLY A 111 11.13 17.94 -5.12
CA GLY A 111 11.03 19.39 -4.94
C GLY A 111 9.61 19.84 -4.54
N GLU A 112 8.80 18.96 -3.94
CA GLU A 112 7.45 19.29 -3.49
C GLU A 112 7.49 20.08 -2.19
N SER A 113 6.90 21.28 -2.19
CA SER A 113 6.64 22.06 -0.98
C SER A 113 5.18 21.87 -0.54
N LEU A 114 5.00 21.37 0.68
CA LEU A 114 3.69 21.26 1.29
C LEU A 114 3.35 22.55 2.05
N SER A 115 2.10 23.00 1.98
CA SER A 115 1.59 24.06 2.84
C SER A 115 1.60 23.63 4.32
N ALA A 116 1.55 24.59 5.24
CA ALA A 116 1.44 24.30 6.67
C ALA A 116 0.20 23.42 6.97
N LEU A 117 -0.91 23.67 6.29
CA LEU A 117 -2.14 22.90 6.47
C LEU A 117 -2.01 21.48 5.91
N SER A 118 -1.31 21.30 4.78
CA SER A 118 -0.98 19.96 4.26
C SER A 118 -0.09 19.18 5.22
N TRP A 119 0.89 19.82 5.88
CA TRP A 119 1.68 19.20 6.94
C TRP A 119 0.84 18.77 8.12
N VAL A 120 -0.09 19.63 8.59
CA VAL A 120 -1.06 19.26 9.65
C VAL A 120 -1.87 18.04 9.22
N GLY A 121 -2.28 17.96 7.93
CA GLY A 121 -2.98 16.83 7.38
C GLY A 121 -2.16 15.54 7.38
N VAL A 122 -0.92 15.57 6.90
CA VAL A 122 0.00 14.42 6.93
C VAL A 122 0.23 13.93 8.36
N LEU A 123 0.55 14.85 9.28
CA LEU A 123 0.75 14.54 10.69
C LEU A 123 -0.53 13.95 11.32
N GLY A 124 -1.70 14.55 11.04
CA GLY A 124 -2.99 14.09 11.55
C GLY A 124 -3.30 12.67 11.12
N VAL A 125 -3.18 12.38 9.82
CA VAL A 125 -3.39 11.01 9.30
C VAL A 125 -2.39 10.03 9.94
N SER A 126 -1.11 10.36 9.97
CA SER A 126 -0.07 9.49 10.54
C SER A 126 -0.28 9.23 12.03
N CYS A 127 -0.54 10.27 12.83
CA CYS A 127 -0.84 10.13 14.26
C CYS A 127 -2.12 9.32 14.50
N GLY A 128 -3.16 9.53 13.70
CA GLY A 128 -4.40 8.78 13.80
C GLY A 128 -4.20 7.29 13.51
N VAL A 129 -3.44 6.94 12.47
CA VAL A 129 -3.09 5.53 12.15
C VAL A 129 -2.24 4.92 13.26
N LEU A 130 -1.23 5.61 13.75
CA LEU A 130 -0.39 5.15 14.86
C LEU A 130 -1.23 4.93 16.14
N ALA A 131 -2.13 5.86 16.46
CA ALA A 131 -3.01 5.75 17.62
C ALA A 131 -3.91 4.50 17.55
N LEU A 132 -4.32 4.05 16.37
CA LEU A 132 -5.10 2.82 16.20
C LEU A 132 -4.33 1.56 16.58
N GLY A 133 -3.00 1.54 16.40
CA GLY A 133 -2.16 0.36 16.60
C GLY A 133 -1.36 0.31 17.89
N LEU A 134 -1.03 1.44 18.50
CA LEU A 134 -0.18 1.46 19.70
C LEU A 134 -0.93 0.88 20.91
N SER A 135 -0.61 -0.34 21.32
CA SER A 135 -1.02 -0.95 22.59
C SER A 135 0.09 -0.83 23.63
N ARG A 136 -0.25 -1.04 24.93
CA ARG A 136 0.76 -0.97 26.01
C ARG A 136 1.88 -2.01 25.86
N HIS A 137 1.60 -3.13 25.20
CA HIS A 137 2.55 -4.21 24.91
C HIS A 137 3.24 -4.05 23.54
N ALA A 138 2.99 -2.94 22.86
CA ALA A 138 3.48 -2.71 21.51
C ALA A 138 5.02 -2.66 21.40
N MET A 139 5.70 -2.25 22.48
CA MET A 139 7.14 -2.05 22.50
C MET A 139 7.93 -3.25 23.05
N ASP A 140 7.25 -4.37 23.37
CA ASP A 140 7.88 -5.54 23.98
C ASP A 140 8.82 -6.30 23.03
N SER A 141 8.74 -6.05 21.72
CA SER A 141 9.62 -6.64 20.73
C SER A 141 10.38 -5.58 19.90
N PRO A 142 11.60 -5.19 20.31
CA PRO A 142 12.43 -4.25 19.55
C PRO A 142 12.70 -4.70 18.10
N ARG A 143 12.78 -6.01 17.88
CA ARG A 143 12.96 -6.57 16.51
C ARG A 143 11.75 -6.32 15.63
N ALA A 144 10.53 -6.49 16.15
CA ALA A 144 9.30 -6.21 15.40
C ALA A 144 9.22 -4.72 15.02
N VAL A 145 9.54 -3.84 15.97
CA VAL A 145 9.59 -2.39 15.75
C VAL A 145 10.62 -2.04 14.68
N ALA A 146 11.84 -2.59 14.77
CA ALA A 146 12.90 -2.34 13.79
C ALA A 146 12.50 -2.78 12.37
N PHE A 147 11.93 -3.97 12.22
CA PHE A 147 11.43 -4.44 10.93
C PHE A 147 10.25 -3.60 10.40
N ALA A 148 9.34 -3.17 11.28
CA ALA A 148 8.22 -2.32 10.91
C ALA A 148 8.69 -0.93 10.42
N LEU A 149 9.64 -0.31 11.12
CA LEU A 149 10.21 0.97 10.70
C LEU A 149 11.05 0.82 9.42
N ALA A 150 11.84 -0.25 9.29
CA ALA A 150 12.54 -0.55 8.04
C ALA A 150 11.55 -0.69 6.87
N ASN A 151 10.42 -1.38 7.09
CA ASN A 151 9.38 -1.49 6.08
C ASN A 151 8.72 -0.15 5.75
N ALA A 152 8.52 0.74 6.74
CA ALA A 152 8.03 2.10 6.49
C ALA A 152 8.98 2.91 5.58
N VAL A 153 10.30 2.75 5.79
CA VAL A 153 11.32 3.34 4.90
C VAL A 153 11.20 2.77 3.49
N VAL A 154 11.09 1.45 3.36
CA VAL A 154 10.94 0.80 2.05
C VAL A 154 9.67 1.27 1.34
N ILE A 155 8.55 1.39 2.08
CA ILE A 155 7.29 1.95 1.56
C ILE A 155 7.50 3.38 1.04
N ALA A 156 8.19 4.22 1.78
CA ALA A 156 8.47 5.59 1.36
C ALA A 156 9.32 5.63 0.09
N VAL A 157 10.38 4.81 0.02
CA VAL A 157 11.29 4.75 -1.12
C VAL A 157 10.56 4.30 -2.38
N TYR A 158 9.84 3.15 -2.36
CA TYR A 158 9.14 2.72 -3.58
C TYR A 158 8.02 3.69 -3.97
N THR A 159 7.34 4.32 -3.01
CA THR A 159 6.28 5.28 -3.31
C THR A 159 6.82 6.48 -4.11
N VAL A 160 7.97 7.01 -3.72
CA VAL A 160 8.62 8.12 -4.46
C VAL A 160 9.17 7.65 -5.80
N VAL A 161 9.84 6.50 -5.85
CA VAL A 161 10.37 5.90 -7.09
C VAL A 161 9.23 5.69 -8.10
N ASP A 162 8.11 5.11 -7.67
CA ASP A 162 6.98 4.84 -8.56
C ASP A 162 6.24 6.12 -8.98
N ALA A 163 6.17 7.12 -8.10
CA ALA A 163 5.60 8.42 -8.47
C ALA A 163 6.44 9.11 -9.57
N LEU A 164 7.77 9.08 -9.44
CA LEU A 164 8.69 9.60 -10.45
C LEU A 164 8.60 8.79 -11.74
N GLY A 165 8.57 7.46 -11.65
CA GLY A 165 8.41 6.57 -12.80
C GLY A 165 7.09 6.76 -13.53
N ALA A 166 5.99 6.91 -12.80
CA ALA A 166 4.67 7.19 -13.38
C ALA A 166 4.62 8.55 -14.09
N ARG A 167 5.31 9.56 -13.54
CA ARG A 167 5.46 10.87 -14.20
C ARG A 167 6.35 10.78 -15.46
N ALA A 168 7.43 10.02 -15.40
CA ALA A 168 8.36 9.82 -16.52
C ALA A 168 7.77 8.95 -17.64
N SER A 169 6.75 8.15 -17.35
CA SER A 169 6.15 7.20 -18.32
C SER A 169 5.29 7.87 -19.40
N GLY A 170 4.88 9.12 -19.21
CA GLY A 170 3.92 9.82 -20.06
C GLY A 170 2.47 9.31 -19.88
N ASN A 171 2.30 8.06 -19.45
CA ASN A 171 0.99 7.47 -19.17
C ASN A 171 1.08 6.59 -17.91
N PRO A 172 0.51 7.02 -16.77
CA PRO A 172 0.59 6.28 -15.52
C PRO A 172 -0.08 4.89 -15.58
N LEU A 173 -1.06 4.68 -16.47
CA LEU A 173 -1.66 3.36 -16.65
C LEU A 173 -0.65 2.36 -17.26
N GLN A 174 0.11 2.78 -18.27
CA GLN A 174 1.18 1.94 -18.86
C GLN A 174 2.24 1.60 -17.81
N TYR A 175 2.63 2.58 -16.97
CA TYR A 175 3.59 2.36 -15.89
C TYR A 175 3.11 1.28 -14.90
N VAL A 176 1.88 1.44 -14.39
CA VAL A 176 1.30 0.53 -13.40
C VAL A 176 1.17 -0.88 -13.96
N ILE A 177 0.68 -1.02 -15.19
CA ILE A 177 0.52 -2.32 -15.83
C ILE A 177 1.88 -2.99 -16.07
N ALA A 178 2.91 -2.26 -16.52
CA ALA A 178 4.25 -2.78 -16.69
C ALA A 178 4.89 -3.19 -15.35
N LEU A 179 4.70 -2.37 -14.30
CA LEU A 179 5.17 -2.71 -12.95
C LEU A 179 4.51 -4.00 -12.45
N PHE A 180 3.18 -4.10 -12.51
CA PHE A 180 2.47 -5.29 -12.05
C PHE A 180 2.81 -6.53 -12.86
N ALA A 181 3.07 -6.41 -14.17
CA ALA A 181 3.51 -7.51 -15.01
C ALA A 181 4.81 -8.16 -14.48
N LEU A 182 5.66 -7.40 -13.78
CA LEU A 182 6.96 -7.86 -13.29
C LEU A 182 6.99 -8.14 -11.78
N ASP A 183 6.25 -7.38 -10.97
CA ASP A 183 6.40 -7.34 -9.51
C ASP A 183 5.91 -8.61 -8.78
N GLY A 184 4.91 -9.30 -9.30
CA GLY A 184 4.33 -10.48 -8.62
C GLY A 184 5.22 -11.73 -8.67
N TRP A 185 6.14 -11.83 -9.63
CA TRP A 185 6.95 -13.04 -9.82
C TRP A 185 7.96 -13.31 -8.71
N PRO A 186 8.78 -12.34 -8.26
CA PRO A 186 9.81 -12.62 -7.26
C PRO A 186 9.25 -13.20 -5.96
N PHE A 187 8.18 -12.61 -5.44
CA PHE A 187 7.55 -13.09 -4.21
C PHE A 187 6.84 -14.44 -4.41
N ALA A 188 6.14 -14.62 -5.53
CA ALA A 188 5.48 -15.89 -5.86
C ALA A 188 6.48 -17.02 -5.99
N LEU A 189 7.61 -16.80 -6.66
CA LEU A 189 8.69 -17.80 -6.79
C LEU A 189 9.32 -18.12 -5.44
N MET A 190 9.53 -17.13 -4.57
CA MET A 190 10.05 -17.36 -3.23
C MET A 190 9.09 -18.21 -2.39
N VAL A 191 7.78 -17.94 -2.43
CA VAL A 191 6.77 -18.71 -1.70
C VAL A 191 6.65 -20.12 -2.28
N LEU A 192 6.65 -20.24 -3.60
CA LEU A 192 6.64 -21.54 -4.29
C LEU A 192 7.84 -22.41 -3.91
N HIS A 193 9.04 -21.83 -3.87
CA HIS A 193 10.26 -22.53 -3.44
C HIS A 193 10.15 -23.04 -2.01
N ARG A 194 9.55 -22.25 -1.11
CA ARG A 194 9.40 -22.61 0.32
C ARG A 194 8.28 -23.62 0.60
N ARG A 195 7.17 -23.57 -0.15
CA ARG A 195 5.97 -24.38 0.08
C ARG A 195 5.89 -25.62 -0.81
N GLY A 196 6.59 -25.61 -1.92
CA GLY A 196 6.55 -26.65 -2.98
C GLY A 196 5.34 -26.55 -3.89
N TRP A 197 5.48 -27.14 -5.08
CA TRP A 197 4.48 -27.05 -6.16
C TRP A 197 3.14 -27.68 -5.78
N ALA A 198 3.14 -28.85 -5.12
CA ALA A 198 1.91 -29.56 -4.78
C ALA A 198 0.99 -28.72 -3.86
N VAL A 199 1.55 -28.11 -2.82
CA VAL A 199 0.81 -27.24 -1.89
C VAL A 199 0.32 -26.00 -2.60
N ALA A 200 1.21 -25.31 -3.34
CA ALA A 200 0.88 -24.05 -4.01
C ALA A 200 -0.20 -24.25 -5.11
N SER A 201 -0.10 -25.31 -5.90
CA SER A 201 -1.08 -25.57 -6.97
C SER A 201 -2.45 -25.99 -6.43
N HIS A 202 -2.49 -26.81 -5.37
CA HIS A 202 -3.74 -27.15 -4.70
C HIS A 202 -4.43 -25.91 -4.13
N TYR A 203 -3.65 -25.06 -3.44
CA TYR A 203 -4.15 -23.80 -2.86
C TYR A 203 -4.67 -22.86 -3.95
N ALA A 204 -3.92 -22.72 -5.05
CA ALA A 204 -4.29 -21.85 -6.16
C ALA A 204 -5.64 -22.26 -6.79
N ARG A 205 -5.88 -23.57 -6.99
CA ARG A 205 -7.16 -24.05 -7.55
C ARG A 205 -8.34 -23.70 -6.66
N ALA A 206 -8.18 -23.83 -5.34
CA ALA A 206 -9.24 -23.53 -4.38
C ALA A 206 -9.53 -22.01 -4.24
N ARG A 207 -8.52 -21.17 -4.46
CA ARG A 207 -8.57 -19.73 -4.17
C ARG A 207 -8.52 -18.83 -5.41
N ALA A 208 -8.44 -19.40 -6.63
CA ALA A 208 -8.31 -18.63 -7.87
C ALA A 208 -9.34 -17.49 -8.05
N PRO A 209 -10.66 -17.67 -7.79
CA PRO A 209 -11.63 -16.58 -7.94
C PRO A 209 -11.35 -15.43 -6.98
N LEU A 210 -10.99 -15.74 -5.72
CA LEU A 210 -10.68 -14.74 -4.71
C LEU A 210 -9.37 -14.01 -5.05
N ALA A 211 -8.37 -14.74 -5.55
CA ALA A 211 -7.12 -14.15 -6.01
C ALA A 211 -7.32 -13.20 -7.19
N LEU A 212 -8.22 -13.51 -8.11
CA LEU A 212 -8.54 -12.62 -9.23
C LEU A 212 -9.20 -11.32 -8.72
N VAL A 213 -10.17 -11.40 -7.82
CA VAL A 213 -10.80 -10.22 -7.21
C VAL A 213 -9.76 -9.40 -6.45
N GLY A 214 -8.91 -10.04 -5.65
CA GLY A 214 -7.83 -9.40 -4.92
C GLY A 214 -6.81 -8.73 -5.85
N ALA A 215 -6.45 -9.38 -6.95
CA ALA A 215 -5.52 -8.85 -7.95
C ALA A 215 -6.09 -7.59 -8.65
N ILE A 216 -7.36 -7.62 -9.07
CA ILE A 216 -8.04 -6.47 -9.67
C ILE A 216 -8.13 -5.32 -8.66
N ALA A 217 -8.48 -5.60 -7.40
CA ALA A 217 -8.54 -4.61 -6.34
C ALA A 217 -7.15 -4.01 -6.03
N SER A 218 -6.10 -4.82 -6.00
CA SER A 218 -4.72 -4.37 -5.79
C SER A 218 -4.24 -3.50 -6.94
N LEU A 219 -4.39 -3.97 -8.19
CA LEU A 219 -4.02 -3.23 -9.41
C LEU A 219 -4.79 -1.90 -9.50
N GLY A 220 -6.10 -1.92 -9.29
CA GLY A 220 -6.94 -0.73 -9.31
C GLY A 220 -6.56 0.27 -8.22
N SER A 221 -6.36 -0.20 -7.00
CA SER A 221 -5.94 0.64 -5.86
C SER A 221 -4.63 1.35 -6.16
N TYR A 222 -3.62 0.60 -6.61
CA TYR A 222 -2.30 1.16 -6.85
C TYR A 222 -2.28 2.04 -8.10
N GLY A 223 -3.00 1.64 -9.14
CA GLY A 223 -3.17 2.42 -10.36
C GLY A 223 -3.78 3.80 -10.11
N ILE A 224 -4.85 3.85 -9.31
CA ILE A 224 -5.48 5.11 -8.89
C ILE A 224 -4.49 5.99 -8.11
N ALA A 225 -3.71 5.39 -7.21
CA ALA A 225 -2.75 6.14 -6.43
C ALA A 225 -1.65 6.76 -7.29
N LEU A 226 -1.02 6.00 -8.19
CA LEU A 226 0.02 6.50 -9.08
C LEU A 226 -0.54 7.52 -10.09
N TRP A 227 -1.74 7.28 -10.61
CA TRP A 227 -2.45 8.28 -11.41
C TRP A 227 -2.66 9.60 -10.65
N ALA A 228 -3.09 9.54 -9.39
CA ALA A 228 -3.28 10.72 -8.56
C ALA A 228 -1.96 11.46 -8.29
N MET A 229 -0.85 10.72 -8.09
CA MET A 229 0.49 11.28 -7.88
C MET A 229 1.07 11.98 -9.12
N THR A 230 0.50 11.77 -10.31
CA THR A 230 0.83 12.59 -11.48
C THR A 230 0.08 13.93 -11.52
N ARG A 231 -0.93 14.14 -10.67
CA ARG A 231 -1.83 15.31 -10.66
C ARG A 231 -1.83 16.10 -9.34
N ALA A 232 -1.41 15.47 -8.26
CA ALA A 232 -1.35 16.04 -6.93
C ALA A 232 0.01 15.73 -6.27
N PRO A 233 0.39 16.42 -5.18
CA PRO A 233 1.63 16.12 -4.47
C PRO A 233 1.68 14.68 -3.96
N VAL A 234 2.83 14.02 -4.14
CA VAL A 234 3.05 12.60 -3.78
C VAL A 234 2.75 12.37 -2.31
N ALA A 235 3.25 13.27 -1.44
CA ALA A 235 3.03 13.19 0.00
C ALA A 235 1.56 13.26 0.39
N THR A 236 0.79 14.15 -0.25
CA THR A 236 -0.64 14.32 0.01
C THR A 236 -1.43 13.08 -0.41
N VAL A 237 -1.13 12.53 -1.59
CA VAL A 237 -1.78 11.31 -2.07
C VAL A 237 -1.39 10.11 -1.19
N ALA A 238 -0.12 9.97 -0.81
CA ALA A 238 0.34 8.92 0.08
C ALA A 238 -0.38 8.96 1.44
N ALA A 239 -0.49 10.14 2.07
CA ALA A 239 -1.22 10.30 3.31
C ALA A 239 -2.72 10.00 3.15
N LEU A 240 -3.34 10.48 2.08
CA LEU A 240 -4.76 10.21 1.81
C LEU A 240 -5.06 8.71 1.61
N ARG A 241 -4.13 7.95 1.04
CA ARG A 241 -4.25 6.48 0.91
C ARG A 241 -4.33 5.75 2.25
N GLU A 242 -3.80 6.33 3.33
CA GLU A 242 -3.87 5.73 4.65
C GLU A 242 -5.29 5.71 5.22
N SER A 243 -6.24 6.44 4.64
CA SER A 243 -7.67 6.27 4.92
C SER A 243 -8.15 4.82 4.68
N SER A 244 -7.38 3.99 3.97
CA SER A 244 -7.60 2.54 3.86
C SER A 244 -7.71 1.85 5.22
N VAL A 245 -7.05 2.37 6.25
CA VAL A 245 -7.15 1.86 7.62
C VAL A 245 -8.56 2.06 8.19
N LEU A 246 -9.24 3.16 7.83
CA LEU A 246 -10.64 3.41 8.22
C LEU A 246 -11.57 2.40 7.57
N PHE A 247 -11.40 2.14 6.28
CA PHE A 247 -12.18 1.11 5.58
C PHE A 247 -11.88 -0.29 6.12
N ALA A 248 -10.62 -0.60 6.46
CA ALA A 248 -10.25 -1.85 7.09
C ALA A 248 -10.90 -2.02 8.47
N ALA A 249 -10.97 -0.94 9.27
CA ALA A 249 -11.66 -0.95 10.56
C ALA A 249 -13.18 -1.15 10.40
N LEU A 250 -13.79 -0.52 9.39
CA LEU A 250 -15.20 -0.70 9.07
C LEU A 250 -15.51 -2.14 8.62
N ILE A 251 -14.72 -2.66 7.68
CA ILE A 251 -14.81 -4.06 7.21
C ILE A 251 -14.64 -5.02 8.40
N GLY A 252 -13.66 -4.78 9.27
CA GLY A 252 -13.41 -5.57 10.48
C GLY A 252 -14.60 -5.56 11.44
N SER A 253 -15.20 -4.40 11.69
CA SER A 253 -16.34 -4.28 12.61
C SER A 253 -17.61 -4.90 12.03
N VAL A 254 -17.88 -4.72 10.73
CA VAL A 254 -19.12 -5.22 10.09
C VAL A 254 -19.03 -6.72 9.77
N LEU A 255 -17.93 -7.16 9.13
CA LEU A 255 -17.82 -8.56 8.67
C LEU A 255 -17.21 -9.48 9.73
N LEU A 256 -16.24 -8.99 10.51
CA LEU A 256 -15.54 -9.79 11.52
C LEU A 256 -16.10 -9.58 12.93
N LYS A 257 -17.12 -8.71 13.10
CA LYS A 257 -17.77 -8.38 14.39
C LYS A 257 -16.77 -7.93 15.46
N GLU A 258 -15.71 -7.24 15.05
CA GLU A 258 -14.74 -6.67 15.98
C GLU A 258 -15.34 -5.47 16.72
N GLU A 259 -15.05 -5.34 18.02
CA GLU A 259 -15.56 -4.23 18.84
C GLU A 259 -15.00 -2.88 18.36
N PHE A 260 -15.91 -1.88 18.25
CA PHE A 260 -15.53 -0.51 17.91
C PHE A 260 -15.25 0.28 19.20
N THR A 261 -13.99 0.22 19.65
CA THR A 261 -13.55 0.86 20.89
C THR A 261 -13.47 2.38 20.76
N LEU A 262 -13.51 3.11 21.90
CA LEU A 262 -13.29 4.57 21.94
C LEU A 262 -11.96 4.97 21.26
N ARG A 263 -10.91 4.19 21.41
CA ARG A 263 -9.63 4.40 20.75
C ARG A 263 -9.76 4.36 19.22
N ARG A 264 -10.53 3.40 18.67
CA ARG A 264 -10.84 3.34 17.22
C ARG A 264 -11.63 4.56 16.78
N ALA A 265 -12.59 5.01 17.57
CA ALA A 265 -13.38 6.22 17.29
C ALA A 265 -12.48 7.47 17.23
N VAL A 266 -11.62 7.67 18.21
CA VAL A 266 -10.69 8.84 18.27
C VAL A 266 -9.70 8.77 17.10
N GLY A 267 -9.04 7.63 16.85
CA GLY A 267 -8.12 7.47 15.72
C GLY A 267 -8.80 7.75 14.37
N THR A 268 -10.02 7.25 14.19
CA THR A 268 -10.85 7.54 13.01
C THR A 268 -11.14 9.03 12.85
N ALA A 269 -11.56 9.71 13.91
CA ALA A 269 -11.83 11.16 13.88
C ALA A 269 -10.57 11.97 13.52
N VAL A 270 -9.41 11.62 14.09
CA VAL A 270 -8.13 12.27 13.78
C VAL A 270 -7.72 12.06 12.32
N ILE A 271 -7.89 10.84 11.77
CA ILE A 271 -7.62 10.57 10.35
C ILE A 271 -8.54 11.39 9.46
N LEU A 272 -9.84 11.44 9.75
CA LEU A 272 -10.80 12.22 8.96
C LEU A 272 -10.47 13.73 9.00
N ALA A 273 -10.12 14.27 10.16
CA ALA A 273 -9.67 15.66 10.28
C ALA A 273 -8.38 15.90 9.47
N GLY A 274 -7.44 14.96 9.50
CA GLY A 274 -6.22 15.00 8.68
C GLY A 274 -6.52 14.99 7.17
N VAL A 275 -7.43 14.14 6.72
CA VAL A 275 -7.89 14.11 5.31
C VAL A 275 -8.50 15.44 4.88
N MET A 276 -9.31 16.07 5.75
CA MET A 276 -9.88 17.39 5.47
C MET A 276 -8.79 18.46 5.39
N ALA A 277 -7.81 18.44 6.30
CA ALA A 277 -6.67 19.36 6.26
C ALA A 277 -5.84 19.19 4.97
N LEU A 278 -5.58 17.95 4.51
CA LEU A 278 -4.91 17.68 3.23
C LEU A 278 -5.68 18.27 2.03
N ARG A 279 -7.01 18.24 2.09
CA ARG A 279 -7.85 18.75 0.99
C ARG A 279 -7.89 20.29 0.95
N LEU A 280 -7.84 20.93 2.10
CA LEU A 280 -7.93 22.38 2.23
C LEU A 280 -6.57 23.10 2.10
N GLY A 281 -5.46 22.38 2.24
CA GLY A 281 -4.08 22.87 2.13
C GLY A 281 -3.47 22.63 0.78
#